data_a75ff6b667f4796d066af4a59ee64807
#
_entry.id   a75ff6b667f4796d066af4a59ee64807
#
_cell.length_a   1.000
_cell.length_b   1.000
_cell.length_c   1.000
_cell.angle_alpha   90.00
_cell.angle_beta   90.00
_cell.angle_gamma   90.00
#
_symmetry.space_group_name_H-M   'P 1'
#
loop_
_entity.id
_entity.type
_entity.pdbx_description
1 polymer ?
#
loop_
_entity_poly.entity_id
_entity_poly.type
_entity_poly.pdbx_seq_one_letter_code
_entity_poly.pdbx_strand_id
1 'polypeptide(L)'
;TDIIGGACVRLTQGDYGRRTTYYRDPLKAAQRFEEAGIRRLHMVDLDGAKASEPRNLAVLERVATKTTLEVQYGGGIKSRGALRSVFGAGASRAICGSIAVREPESFAEWLAEFGGGKLILGADIRDGAVAVQGWTERSEMTAQELIARFAPQGLAQVICTDIARDGMLCGTSAEFYAGLQGQFPGVE
;
A
#
# COMPACT_ATOMS: atom_id res chain seq x y z
N THR A 1 9.14 0.05 1.87
CA THR A 1 9.94 -1.18 2.00
C THR A 1 9.19 -2.33 1.38
N ASP A 2 9.70 -2.87 0.27
CA ASP A 2 9.10 -4.00 -0.43
C ASP A 2 9.70 -5.30 0.10
N ILE A 3 8.85 -6.32 0.26
CA ILE A 3 9.24 -7.63 0.80
C ILE A 3 8.99 -8.71 -0.25
N ILE A 4 10.05 -9.48 -0.54
CA ILE A 4 9.99 -10.72 -1.33
C ILE A 4 10.80 -11.79 -0.62
N GLY A 5 10.19 -12.96 -0.35
CA GLY A 5 10.83 -14.08 0.32
C GLY A 5 11.41 -13.72 1.68
N GLY A 6 10.77 -12.80 2.41
CA GLY A 6 11.22 -12.34 3.71
C GLY A 6 12.40 -11.36 3.70
N ALA A 7 12.81 -10.83 2.55
CA ALA A 7 13.91 -9.87 2.40
C ALA A 7 13.42 -8.52 1.88
N CYS A 8 14.09 -7.42 2.27
CA CYS A 8 13.87 -6.08 1.72
C CYS A 8 14.46 -5.95 0.34
N VAL A 9 13.63 -5.60 -0.61
CA VAL A 9 13.99 -5.49 -2.02
C VAL A 9 13.56 -4.14 -2.60
N ARG A 10 14.02 -3.88 -3.81
CA ARG A 10 13.48 -2.87 -4.71
C ARG A 10 13.33 -3.50 -6.09
N LEU A 11 12.20 -3.26 -6.72
CA LEU A 11 11.96 -3.57 -8.12
C LEU A 11 12.20 -2.33 -8.97
N THR A 12 12.61 -2.51 -10.21
CA THR A 12 12.61 -1.44 -11.22
C THR A 12 11.30 -1.51 -11.98
N GLN A 13 10.45 -0.49 -11.87
CA GLN A 13 9.11 -0.43 -12.50
C GLN A 13 8.23 -1.66 -12.21
N GLY A 14 8.33 -2.23 -11.01
CA GLY A 14 7.55 -3.40 -10.62
C GLY A 14 8.00 -4.73 -11.23
N ASP A 15 9.11 -4.76 -11.98
CA ASP A 15 9.62 -5.98 -12.62
C ASP A 15 10.33 -6.88 -11.60
N TYR A 16 9.74 -8.05 -11.31
CA TYR A 16 10.29 -9.05 -10.38
C TYR A 16 11.62 -9.64 -10.84
N GLY A 17 11.91 -9.62 -12.14
CA GLY A 17 13.19 -10.04 -12.71
C GLY A 17 14.31 -9.03 -12.48
N ARG A 18 13.96 -7.76 -12.23
CA ARG A 18 14.90 -6.65 -12.01
C ARG A 18 14.90 -6.22 -10.55
N ARG A 19 15.27 -7.18 -9.69
CA ARG A 19 15.26 -7.05 -8.23
C ARG A 19 16.65 -6.76 -7.67
N THR A 20 16.74 -5.76 -6.77
CA THR A 20 17.91 -5.51 -5.91
C THR A 20 17.53 -5.79 -4.46
N THR A 21 18.31 -6.63 -3.76
CA THR A 21 18.12 -6.89 -2.33
C THR A 21 18.97 -5.95 -1.52
N TYR A 22 18.36 -5.11 -0.68
CA TYR A 22 19.08 -4.18 0.21
C TYR A 22 19.35 -4.76 1.58
N TYR A 23 18.38 -5.47 2.16
CA TYR A 23 18.53 -6.13 3.45
C TYR A 23 17.94 -7.53 3.39
N ARG A 24 18.71 -8.53 3.79
CA ARG A 24 18.21 -9.90 3.95
C ARG A 24 17.28 -10.02 5.16
N ASP A 25 17.47 -9.16 6.16
CA ASP A 25 16.63 -9.07 7.35
C ASP A 25 15.90 -7.72 7.38
N PRO A 26 14.58 -7.67 7.11
CA PRO A 26 13.80 -6.45 7.11
C PRO A 26 13.77 -5.73 8.46
N LEU A 27 13.92 -6.45 9.58
CA LEU A 27 13.97 -5.83 10.90
C LEU A 27 15.17 -4.88 11.02
N LYS A 28 16.33 -5.24 10.47
CA LYS A 28 17.50 -4.36 10.48
C LYS A 28 17.28 -3.07 9.69
N ALA A 29 16.54 -3.14 8.58
CA ALA A 29 16.16 -1.95 7.83
C ALA A 29 15.19 -1.07 8.64
N ALA A 30 14.18 -1.67 9.25
CA ALA A 30 13.21 -0.98 10.08
C ALA A 30 13.86 -0.27 11.27
N GLN A 31 14.77 -0.93 11.99
CA GLN A 31 15.53 -0.35 13.10
C GLN A 31 16.37 0.86 12.66
N ARG A 32 17.02 0.78 11.50
CA ARG A 32 17.78 1.93 10.97
C ARG A 32 16.88 3.12 10.61
N PHE A 33 15.68 2.87 10.11
CA PHE A 33 14.70 3.94 9.87
C PHE A 33 14.23 4.57 11.19
N GLU A 34 13.97 3.74 12.20
CA GLU A 34 13.60 4.21 13.54
C GLU A 34 14.72 5.04 14.17
N GLU A 35 15.98 4.58 14.14
CA GLU A 35 17.17 5.31 14.59
C GLU A 35 17.34 6.65 13.86
N ALA A 36 16.94 6.72 12.59
CA ALA A 36 16.93 7.97 11.80
C ALA A 36 15.73 8.89 12.11
N GLY A 37 14.87 8.54 13.09
CA GLY A 37 13.73 9.34 13.51
C GLY A 37 12.47 9.15 12.66
N ILE A 38 12.43 8.17 11.77
CA ILE A 38 11.22 7.80 11.04
C ILE A 38 10.21 7.20 12.02
N ARG A 39 8.93 7.55 11.87
CA ARG A 39 7.84 7.04 12.72
C ARG A 39 6.89 6.11 11.98
N ARG A 40 6.74 6.27 10.66
CA ARG A 40 5.82 5.48 9.83
C ARG A 40 6.60 4.68 8.80
N LEU A 41 6.34 3.39 8.71
CA LEU A 41 6.95 2.49 7.75
C LEU A 41 5.91 1.97 6.77
N HIS A 42 6.08 2.29 5.50
CA HIS A 42 5.31 1.69 4.42
C HIS A 42 5.95 0.36 4.03
N MET A 43 5.21 -0.76 4.18
CA MET A 43 5.65 -2.12 3.89
C MET A 43 4.73 -2.77 2.86
N VAL A 44 5.31 -3.24 1.76
CA VAL A 44 4.57 -3.91 0.69
C VAL A 44 5.01 -5.37 0.60
N ASP A 45 4.06 -6.28 0.80
CA ASP A 45 4.22 -7.72 0.60
C ASP A 45 4.01 -8.05 -0.88
N LEU A 46 5.11 -8.07 -1.63
CA LEU A 46 5.06 -8.36 -3.07
C LEU A 46 4.72 -9.83 -3.36
N ASP A 47 5.11 -10.76 -2.49
CA ASP A 47 4.67 -12.16 -2.59
C ASP A 47 3.16 -12.25 -2.38
N GLY A 48 2.63 -11.51 -1.40
CA GLY A 48 1.20 -11.43 -1.11
C GLY A 48 0.42 -10.77 -2.26
N ALA A 49 0.95 -9.70 -2.84
CA ALA A 49 0.33 -9.05 -3.99
C ALA A 49 0.16 -10.04 -5.17
N LYS A 50 1.17 -10.88 -5.42
CA LYS A 50 1.15 -11.92 -6.46
C LYS A 50 0.24 -13.10 -6.09
N ALA A 51 0.25 -13.53 -4.81
CA ALA A 51 -0.53 -14.67 -4.34
C ALA A 51 -2.00 -14.35 -4.06
N SER A 52 -2.38 -13.06 -4.04
CA SER A 52 -3.71 -12.57 -3.64
C SER A 52 -4.08 -12.86 -2.17
N GLU A 53 -3.07 -13.10 -1.33
CA GLU A 53 -3.19 -13.26 0.12
C GLU A 53 -1.87 -12.88 0.80
N PRO A 54 -1.85 -12.31 2.02
CA PRO A 54 -0.62 -11.94 2.73
C PRO A 54 0.31 -13.16 2.93
N ARG A 55 1.59 -13.00 2.61
CA ARG A 55 2.61 -14.06 2.70
C ARG A 55 3.71 -13.77 3.72
N ASN A 56 3.96 -12.48 3.99
CA ASN A 56 5.07 -12.05 4.84
C ASN A 56 4.59 -11.51 6.21
N LEU A 57 3.49 -12.05 6.77
CA LEU A 57 2.95 -11.62 8.07
C LEU A 57 3.95 -11.80 9.22
N ALA A 58 4.79 -12.84 9.20
CA ALA A 58 5.84 -13.05 10.20
C ALA A 58 6.89 -11.92 10.18
N VAL A 59 7.16 -11.34 9.00
CA VAL A 59 8.05 -10.16 8.89
C VAL A 59 7.37 -8.94 9.51
N LEU A 60 6.10 -8.71 9.20
CA LEU A 60 5.30 -7.63 9.78
C LEU A 60 5.29 -7.72 11.31
N GLU A 61 4.95 -8.88 11.86
CA GLU A 61 4.90 -9.12 13.31
C GLU A 61 6.25 -8.84 13.99
N ARG A 62 7.35 -9.31 13.39
CA ARG A 62 8.70 -9.02 13.92
C ARG A 62 9.02 -7.53 13.93
N VAL A 63 8.68 -6.82 12.86
CA VAL A 63 8.92 -5.37 12.79
C VAL A 63 8.04 -4.63 13.79
N ALA A 64 6.74 -4.93 13.81
CA ALA A 64 5.78 -4.27 14.70
C ALA A 64 6.07 -4.52 16.19
N THR A 65 6.62 -5.69 16.56
CA THR A 65 6.94 -6.03 17.97
C THR A 65 8.35 -5.60 18.40
N LYS A 66 9.27 -5.34 17.47
CA LYS A 66 10.68 -5.02 17.76
C LYS A 66 11.06 -3.58 17.44
N THR A 67 10.11 -2.77 16.99
CA THR A 67 10.25 -1.32 16.75
C THR A 67 9.02 -0.58 17.26
N THR A 68 9.11 0.74 17.36
CA THR A 68 7.97 1.63 17.68
C THR A 68 7.30 2.19 16.41
N LEU A 69 7.68 1.69 15.24
CA LEU A 69 7.19 2.17 13.96
C LEU A 69 5.70 1.86 13.76
N GLU A 70 4.95 2.85 13.30
CA GLU A 70 3.59 2.65 12.79
C GLU A 70 3.68 2.01 11.39
N VAL A 71 3.41 0.71 11.29
CA VAL A 71 3.52 0.00 10.00
C VAL A 71 2.23 0.13 9.20
N GLN A 72 2.35 0.66 7.99
CA GLN A 72 1.32 0.61 6.95
C GLN A 72 1.64 -0.58 6.05
N TYR A 73 0.76 -1.58 6.03
CA TYR A 73 1.03 -2.83 5.32
C TYR A 73 0.08 -3.02 4.14
N GLY A 74 0.63 -3.34 2.97
CA GLY A 74 -0.11 -3.68 1.76
C GLY A 74 0.41 -4.95 1.09
N GLY A 75 -0.39 -5.50 0.19
CA GLY A 75 -0.08 -6.70 -0.57
C GLY A 75 -0.93 -7.91 -0.18
N GLY A 76 -1.77 -8.36 -1.10
CA GLY A 76 -2.58 -9.57 -0.95
C GLY A 76 -3.85 -9.43 -0.09
N ILE A 77 -4.22 -8.24 0.37
CA ILE A 77 -5.41 -8.02 1.20
C ILE A 77 -6.66 -8.04 0.31
N LYS A 78 -7.29 -9.21 0.17
CA LYS A 78 -8.48 -9.41 -0.67
C LYS A 78 -9.66 -10.06 0.08
N SER A 79 -9.58 -10.17 1.39
CA SER A 79 -10.67 -10.67 2.22
C SER A 79 -10.63 -10.03 3.61
N ARG A 80 -11.79 -10.04 4.28
CA ARG A 80 -11.90 -9.60 5.68
C ARG A 80 -10.99 -10.42 6.61
N GLY A 81 -10.81 -11.72 6.33
CA GLY A 81 -9.88 -12.60 7.06
C GLY A 81 -8.44 -12.15 6.90
N ALA A 82 -7.99 -11.87 5.68
CA ALA A 82 -6.66 -11.34 5.40
C ALA A 82 -6.42 -10.00 6.12
N LEU A 83 -7.42 -9.10 6.08
CA LEU A 83 -7.35 -7.81 6.78
C LEU A 83 -7.18 -7.97 8.29
N ARG A 84 -7.96 -8.86 8.92
CA ARG A 84 -7.83 -9.17 10.35
C ARG A 84 -6.47 -9.78 10.69
N SER A 85 -5.94 -10.66 9.83
CA SER A 85 -4.60 -11.23 10.01
C SER A 85 -3.50 -10.19 9.96
N VAL A 86 -3.61 -9.21 9.05
CA VAL A 86 -2.66 -8.08 8.94
C VAL A 86 -2.69 -7.23 10.21
N PHE A 87 -3.88 -6.87 10.72
CA PHE A 87 -3.97 -6.15 11.99
C PHE A 87 -3.50 -6.98 13.18
N GLY A 88 -3.82 -8.28 13.22
CA GLY A 88 -3.36 -9.21 14.25
C GLY A 88 -1.83 -9.35 14.28
N ALA A 89 -1.16 -9.22 13.13
CA ALA A 89 0.31 -9.19 13.02
C ALA A 89 0.92 -7.82 13.37
N GLY A 90 0.12 -6.83 13.76
CA GLY A 90 0.59 -5.56 14.31
C GLY A 90 0.65 -4.40 13.31
N ALA A 91 0.03 -4.51 12.13
CA ALA A 91 -0.11 -3.34 11.25
C ALA A 91 -0.93 -2.24 11.93
N SER A 92 -0.44 -1.01 11.87
CA SER A 92 -1.19 0.18 12.30
C SER A 92 -2.27 0.55 11.30
N ARG A 93 -1.98 0.37 10.01
CA ARG A 93 -2.90 0.60 8.89
C ARG A 93 -2.73 -0.47 7.82
N ALA A 94 -3.82 -0.75 7.09
CA ALA A 94 -3.83 -1.68 5.97
C ALA A 94 -4.07 -0.93 4.66
N ILE A 95 -3.28 -1.24 3.63
CA ILE A 95 -3.38 -0.63 2.30
C ILE A 95 -4.15 -1.58 1.38
N CYS A 96 -5.29 -1.12 0.90
CA CYS A 96 -6.20 -1.86 0.05
C CYS A 96 -6.26 -1.20 -1.33
N GLY A 97 -5.72 -1.85 -2.35
CA GLY A 97 -5.76 -1.36 -3.74
C GLY A 97 -6.81 -2.11 -4.56
N SER A 98 -6.44 -3.23 -5.18
CA SER A 98 -7.28 -3.97 -6.14
C SER A 98 -8.69 -4.31 -5.63
N ILE A 99 -8.87 -4.54 -4.34
CA ILE A 99 -10.18 -4.87 -3.74
C ILE A 99 -11.15 -3.69 -3.86
N ALA A 100 -10.66 -2.47 -3.67
CA ALA A 100 -11.50 -1.27 -3.77
C ALA A 100 -12.04 -1.03 -5.20
N VAL A 101 -11.32 -1.53 -6.21
CA VAL A 101 -11.75 -1.47 -7.61
C VAL A 101 -12.65 -2.64 -7.97
N ARG A 102 -12.32 -3.86 -7.54
CA ARG A 102 -12.99 -5.09 -7.97
C ARG A 102 -14.24 -5.42 -7.16
N GLU A 103 -14.20 -5.15 -5.87
CA GLU A 103 -15.29 -5.41 -4.91
C GLU A 103 -15.50 -4.17 -4.03
N PRO A 104 -15.96 -3.07 -4.63
CA PRO A 104 -16.05 -1.79 -3.94
C PRO A 104 -17.02 -1.81 -2.75
N GLU A 105 -18.06 -2.63 -2.80
CA GLU A 105 -19.00 -2.84 -1.70
C GLU A 105 -18.29 -3.47 -0.49
N SER A 106 -17.42 -4.48 -0.71
CA SER A 106 -16.60 -5.09 0.34
C SER A 106 -15.68 -4.07 0.99
N PHE A 107 -15.01 -3.22 0.18
CA PHE A 107 -14.15 -2.18 0.74
C PHE A 107 -14.94 -1.12 1.51
N ALA A 108 -16.13 -0.75 1.06
CA ALA A 108 -17.04 0.15 1.79
C ALA A 108 -17.47 -0.43 3.15
N GLU A 109 -17.82 -1.72 3.20
CA GLU A 109 -18.12 -2.42 4.46
C GLU A 109 -16.90 -2.40 5.41
N TRP A 110 -15.68 -2.59 4.87
CA TRP A 110 -14.47 -2.54 5.69
C TRP A 110 -14.20 -1.13 6.22
N LEU A 111 -14.44 -0.07 5.41
CA LEU A 111 -14.35 1.31 5.90
C LEU A 111 -15.32 1.56 7.05
N ALA A 112 -16.54 1.04 6.96
CA ALA A 112 -17.54 1.17 8.04
C ALA A 112 -17.14 0.37 9.30
N GLU A 113 -16.54 -0.84 9.14
CA GLU A 113 -16.14 -1.72 10.26
C GLU A 113 -14.86 -1.22 10.96
N PHE A 114 -13.81 -0.88 10.19
CA PHE A 114 -12.46 -0.60 10.71
C PHE A 114 -12.16 0.90 10.80
N GLY A 115 -12.88 1.73 10.05
CA GLY A 115 -12.71 3.17 9.98
C GLY A 115 -11.59 3.62 9.03
N GLY A 116 -11.75 4.82 8.46
CA GLY A 116 -10.78 5.41 7.52
C GLY A 116 -9.40 5.72 8.11
N GLY A 117 -9.27 5.78 9.45
CA GLY A 117 -7.97 5.89 10.11
C GLY A 117 -7.14 4.59 10.11
N LYS A 118 -7.77 3.44 9.82
CA LYS A 118 -7.12 2.13 9.75
C LYS A 118 -6.92 1.64 8.32
N LEU A 119 -7.71 2.10 7.38
CA LEU A 119 -7.64 1.69 5.99
C LEU A 119 -7.09 2.81 5.12
N ILE A 120 -6.18 2.46 4.24
CA ILE A 120 -5.61 3.33 3.22
C ILE A 120 -6.02 2.79 1.87
N LEU A 121 -6.56 3.65 1.01
CA LEU A 121 -6.80 3.30 -0.38
C LEU A 121 -5.50 3.34 -1.15
N GLY A 122 -5.12 2.24 -1.80
CA GLY A 122 -4.01 2.19 -2.75
C GLY A 122 -4.51 2.48 -4.17
N ALA A 123 -3.99 3.53 -4.80
CA ALA A 123 -4.33 3.91 -6.17
C ALA A 123 -3.05 4.06 -7.00
N ASP A 124 -2.57 2.95 -7.54
CA ASP A 124 -1.42 2.95 -8.44
C ASP A 124 -1.89 3.30 -9.86
N ILE A 125 -1.30 4.32 -10.47
CA ILE A 125 -1.77 4.93 -11.71
C ILE A 125 -0.85 4.55 -12.88
N ARG A 126 -1.46 4.05 -13.96
CA ARG A 126 -0.80 3.86 -15.25
C ARG A 126 -1.66 4.47 -16.35
N ASP A 127 -1.10 5.37 -17.14
CA ASP A 127 -1.78 6.03 -18.27
C ASP A 127 -3.15 6.62 -17.87
N GLY A 128 -3.21 7.30 -16.71
CA GLY A 128 -4.39 7.98 -16.19
C GLY A 128 -5.44 7.07 -15.52
N ALA A 129 -5.27 5.76 -15.50
CA ALA A 129 -6.19 4.84 -14.86
C ALA A 129 -5.53 4.02 -13.74
N VAL A 130 -6.34 3.55 -12.79
CA VAL A 130 -5.87 2.73 -11.67
C VAL A 130 -5.48 1.34 -12.16
N ALA A 131 -4.26 0.93 -11.84
CA ALA A 131 -3.77 -0.42 -12.07
C ALA A 131 -4.15 -1.35 -10.90
N VAL A 132 -4.41 -2.61 -11.22
CA VAL A 132 -4.77 -3.65 -10.25
C VAL A 132 -3.90 -4.89 -10.42
N GLN A 133 -4.04 -5.88 -9.53
CA GLN A 133 -3.29 -7.16 -9.60
C GLN A 133 -1.76 -6.98 -9.61
N GLY A 134 -1.21 -6.13 -8.73
CA GLY A 134 0.23 -5.87 -8.72
C GLY A 134 0.71 -5.28 -10.06
N TRP A 135 -0.08 -4.35 -10.62
CA TRP A 135 0.21 -3.58 -11.85
C TRP A 135 0.11 -4.38 -13.16
N THR A 136 -0.41 -5.60 -13.13
CA THR A 136 -0.53 -6.45 -14.33
C THR A 136 -1.77 -6.14 -15.16
N GLU A 137 -2.78 -5.56 -14.54
CA GLU A 137 -4.05 -5.22 -15.18
C GLU A 137 -4.36 -3.73 -14.99
N ARG A 138 -5.03 -3.13 -15.96
CA ARG A 138 -5.51 -1.75 -15.91
C ARG A 138 -7.04 -1.78 -15.73
N SER A 139 -7.54 -0.96 -14.81
CA SER A 139 -8.99 -0.71 -14.70
C SER A 139 -9.40 0.44 -15.64
N GLU A 140 -10.70 0.68 -15.75
CA GLU A 140 -11.24 1.86 -16.44
C GLU A 140 -11.39 3.07 -15.50
N MET A 141 -11.17 2.89 -14.19
CA MET A 141 -11.36 3.93 -13.19
C MET A 141 -10.14 4.82 -13.06
N THR A 142 -10.36 6.12 -12.94
CA THR A 142 -9.35 7.10 -12.54
C THR A 142 -9.17 7.12 -11.02
N ALA A 143 -8.07 7.71 -10.53
CA ALA A 143 -7.87 7.93 -9.09
C ALA A 143 -8.96 8.84 -8.52
N GLN A 144 -9.37 9.88 -9.27
CA GLN A 144 -10.41 10.81 -8.88
C GLN A 144 -11.74 10.12 -8.64
N GLU A 145 -12.18 9.27 -9.56
CA GLU A 145 -13.44 8.51 -9.44
C GLU A 145 -13.39 7.55 -8.26
N LEU A 146 -12.25 6.88 -8.05
CA LEU A 146 -12.08 5.94 -6.95
C LEU A 146 -12.10 6.66 -5.59
N ILE A 147 -11.41 7.79 -5.45
CA ILE A 147 -11.43 8.60 -4.23
C ILE A 147 -12.83 9.19 -3.99
N ALA A 148 -13.45 9.77 -5.03
CA ALA A 148 -14.80 10.35 -4.94
C ALA A 148 -15.84 9.33 -4.46
N ARG A 149 -15.69 8.05 -4.83
CA ARG A 149 -16.58 6.97 -4.39
C ARG A 149 -16.49 6.74 -2.89
N PHE A 150 -15.29 6.76 -2.29
CA PHE A 150 -15.10 6.37 -0.90
C PHE A 150 -14.92 7.53 0.08
N ALA A 151 -14.63 8.74 -0.38
CA ALA A 151 -14.53 9.92 0.49
C ALA A 151 -15.81 10.15 1.33
N PRO A 152 -17.04 10.09 0.75
CA PRO A 152 -18.27 10.21 1.53
C PRO A 152 -18.49 9.05 2.53
N GLN A 153 -17.78 7.94 2.36
CA GLN A 153 -17.87 6.74 3.20
C GLN A 153 -16.81 6.72 4.31
N GLY A 154 -16.14 7.84 4.53
CA GLY A 154 -15.15 8.00 5.60
C GLY A 154 -13.72 7.61 5.23
N LEU A 155 -13.39 7.49 3.93
CA LEU A 155 -12.00 7.35 3.48
C LEU A 155 -11.20 8.57 3.93
N ALA A 156 -10.14 8.34 4.71
CA ALA A 156 -9.29 9.41 5.26
C ALA A 156 -7.92 9.49 4.60
N GLN A 157 -7.43 8.41 3.99
CA GLN A 157 -6.07 8.35 3.46
C GLN A 157 -6.00 7.60 2.13
N VAL A 158 -5.19 8.11 1.21
CA VAL A 158 -4.89 7.50 -0.09
C VAL A 158 -3.38 7.49 -0.33
N ILE A 159 -2.85 6.39 -0.83
CA ILE A 159 -1.51 6.33 -1.39
C ILE A 159 -1.65 6.20 -2.91
N CYS A 160 -1.17 7.22 -3.62
CA CYS A 160 -1.12 7.22 -5.08
C CYS A 160 0.31 7.01 -5.58
N THR A 161 0.51 6.04 -6.48
CA THR A 161 1.78 5.79 -7.15
C THR A 161 1.64 6.06 -8.64
N ASP A 162 2.44 6.97 -9.20
CA ASP A 162 2.60 7.07 -10.65
C ASP A 162 3.62 6.00 -11.10
N ILE A 163 3.11 4.89 -11.64
CA ILE A 163 3.91 3.72 -12.02
C ILE A 163 4.99 4.08 -13.05
N ALA A 164 4.71 5.04 -13.95
CA ALA A 164 5.67 5.44 -14.97
C ALA A 164 6.92 6.13 -14.37
N ARG A 165 6.80 6.69 -13.18
CA ARG A 165 7.88 7.39 -12.47
C ARG A 165 8.45 6.59 -11.30
N ASP A 166 7.73 5.56 -10.83
CA ASP A 166 8.18 4.77 -9.70
C ASP A 166 9.52 4.08 -9.98
N GLY A 167 10.46 4.29 -9.08
CA GLY A 167 11.82 3.73 -9.19
C GLY A 167 12.73 4.35 -10.24
N MET A 168 12.28 5.35 -11.02
CA MET A 168 13.03 5.92 -12.16
C MET A 168 13.92 7.11 -11.79
N LEU A 169 13.81 7.67 -10.58
CA LEU A 169 14.55 8.86 -10.12
C LEU A 169 14.37 10.10 -11.04
N CYS A 170 13.23 10.21 -11.73
CA CYS A 170 12.91 11.30 -12.66
C CYS A 170 11.97 12.36 -12.05
N GLY A 171 11.91 12.45 -10.73
CA GLY A 171 11.01 13.35 -10.00
C GLY A 171 9.61 12.77 -9.81
N THR A 172 8.70 13.58 -9.30
CA THR A 172 7.31 13.19 -8.97
C THR A 172 6.29 13.92 -9.85
N SER A 173 5.07 13.41 -9.93
CA SER A 173 3.92 14.00 -10.63
C SER A 173 3.23 15.05 -9.74
N ALA A 174 3.98 16.10 -9.33
CA ALA A 174 3.53 17.07 -8.31
C ALA A 174 2.20 17.76 -8.67
N GLU A 175 2.01 18.14 -9.93
CA GLU A 175 0.76 18.78 -10.40
C GLU A 175 -0.44 17.84 -10.28
N PHE A 176 -0.25 16.55 -10.60
CA PHE A 176 -1.29 15.53 -10.45
C PHE A 176 -1.71 15.38 -8.98
N TYR A 177 -0.74 15.26 -8.06
CA TYR A 177 -1.03 15.12 -6.63
C TYR A 177 -1.65 16.38 -6.04
N ALA A 178 -1.19 17.57 -6.45
CA ALA A 178 -1.79 18.83 -6.03
C ALA A 178 -3.24 18.97 -6.53
N GLY A 179 -3.53 18.49 -7.74
CA GLY A 179 -4.89 18.42 -8.28
C GLY A 179 -5.81 17.51 -7.49
N LEU A 180 -5.34 16.33 -7.08
CA LEU A 180 -6.09 15.41 -6.22
C LEU A 180 -6.34 16.03 -4.85
N GLN A 181 -5.33 16.62 -4.21
CA GLN A 181 -5.46 17.26 -2.91
C GLN A 181 -6.43 18.44 -2.94
N GLY A 182 -6.44 19.22 -4.03
CA GLY A 182 -7.39 20.32 -4.22
C GLY A 182 -8.84 19.86 -4.38
N GLN A 183 -9.06 18.70 -5.00
CA GLN A 183 -10.40 18.11 -5.17
C GLN A 183 -10.91 17.41 -3.90
N PHE A 184 -10.01 16.83 -3.11
CA PHE A 184 -10.34 16.05 -1.91
C PHE A 184 -9.58 16.54 -0.67
N PRO A 185 -9.81 17.79 -0.21
CA PRO A 185 -9.04 18.40 0.89
C PRO A 185 -9.20 17.68 2.24
N GLY A 186 -10.23 16.85 2.39
CA GLY A 186 -10.47 16.02 3.58
C GLY A 186 -9.79 14.64 3.54
N VAL A 187 -9.05 14.31 2.47
CA VAL A 187 -8.34 13.04 2.31
C VAL A 187 -6.84 13.33 2.26
N GLU A 188 -6.07 12.68 3.15
CA GLU A 188 -4.60 12.78 3.20
C GLU A 188 -3.96 11.92 2.10
#